data_ff2083db6d54c685b81b5810d1182693
#
_entry.id   ff2083db6d54c685b81b5810d1182693
#
_cell.length_a   1.000
_cell.length_b   1.000
_cell.length_c   1.000
_cell.angle_alpha   90.00
_cell.angle_beta   90.00
_cell.angle_gamma   90.00
#
_symmetry.space_group_name_H-M   'P 1'
#
loop_
_entity.id
_entity.type
_entity.pdbx_description
1 polymer ?
#
loop_
_entity_poly.entity_id
_entity_poly.type
_entity_poly.pdbx_seq_one_letter_code
_entity_poly.pdbx_strand_id
1 'polypeptide(L)'
;MLIDRQHAILDLAREVGRVLVDDLATRFEVSPQTIRKDLNELCDRRLLARVHGGAVLASTVKNVGYEARRQIAAAEKRAIGEAAAALIPNDASLFINIGTTTEAVAQALLQHSGLMVITNNINVANLMRAYSGIDVVIAGGQVRHADGGIIGEAAVDFIRQFKVDFAIVGTSAIDEDGALFDYDFREVKVAQAIIANARRVILVADETKFERTAPVRIGSVAQADVFVTDRCPRESVRRLCAEAEVELIETASAHGGHAGAAV
;
A
#
# COMPACT_ATOMS: atom_id res chain seq x y z
N MET A 1 -3.63 31.98 -13.39
CA MET A 1 -5.00 31.61 -13.00
C MET A 1 -5.24 30.21 -13.60
N LEU A 2 -5.92 29.30 -12.92
CA LEU A 2 -6.33 28.02 -13.51
C LEU A 2 -7.59 28.25 -14.35
N ILE A 3 -7.76 27.49 -15.45
CA ILE A 3 -8.99 27.48 -16.22
C ILE A 3 -10.03 26.55 -15.58
N ASP A 4 -11.31 26.68 -15.90
CA ASP A 4 -12.41 25.88 -15.31
C ASP A 4 -12.17 24.36 -15.42
N ARG A 5 -11.65 23.90 -16.56
CA ARG A 5 -11.32 22.48 -16.75
C ARG A 5 -10.21 22.00 -15.78
N GLN A 6 -9.18 22.83 -15.52
CA GLN A 6 -8.14 22.50 -14.57
C GLN A 6 -8.66 22.43 -13.14
N HIS A 7 -9.60 23.30 -12.77
CA HIS A 7 -10.29 23.21 -11.48
C HIS A 7 -11.09 21.92 -11.36
N ALA A 8 -11.87 21.56 -12.39
CA ALA A 8 -12.63 20.33 -12.42
C ALA A 8 -11.75 19.06 -12.38
N ILE A 9 -10.58 19.09 -13.03
CA ILE A 9 -9.58 18.00 -12.94
C ILE A 9 -9.05 17.88 -11.51
N LEU A 10 -8.75 18.98 -10.82
CA LEU A 10 -8.30 18.96 -9.43
C LEU A 10 -9.38 18.44 -8.49
N ASP A 11 -10.62 18.83 -8.67
CA ASP A 11 -11.74 18.35 -7.85
C ASP A 11 -11.95 16.85 -8.04
N LEU A 12 -11.90 16.40 -9.28
CA LEU A 12 -11.96 14.96 -9.58
C LEU A 12 -10.77 14.21 -8.97
N ALA A 13 -9.55 14.76 -9.08
CA ALA A 13 -8.37 14.14 -8.45
C ALA A 13 -8.48 14.08 -6.91
N ARG A 14 -9.17 15.02 -6.27
CA ARG A 14 -9.47 14.97 -4.82
C ARG A 14 -10.46 13.87 -4.48
N GLU A 15 -11.46 13.66 -5.34
CA GLU A 15 -12.51 12.67 -5.14
C GLU A 15 -12.01 11.24 -5.39
N VAL A 16 -11.38 10.99 -6.56
CA VAL A 16 -11.00 9.64 -6.99
C VAL A 16 -9.52 9.30 -6.77
N GLY A 17 -8.71 10.26 -6.33
CA GLY A 17 -7.30 10.09 -5.99
C GLY A 17 -6.34 10.06 -7.19
N ARG A 18 -6.72 9.42 -8.30
CA ARG A 18 -5.94 9.34 -9.55
C ARG A 18 -6.84 9.69 -10.72
N VAL A 19 -6.33 10.49 -11.65
CA VAL A 19 -7.01 10.83 -12.91
C VAL A 19 -6.18 10.33 -14.10
N LEU A 20 -6.83 9.69 -15.06
CA LEU A 20 -6.19 9.18 -16.28
C LEU A 20 -6.44 10.12 -17.44
N VAL A 21 -5.44 10.22 -18.34
CA VAL A 21 -5.52 11.09 -19.53
C VAL A 21 -6.71 10.75 -20.40
N ASP A 22 -6.95 9.46 -20.66
CA ASP A 22 -7.99 9.01 -21.58
C ASP A 22 -9.39 9.19 -20.99
N ASP A 23 -9.56 8.95 -19.69
CA ASP A 23 -10.84 9.18 -18.99
C ASP A 23 -11.19 10.67 -18.97
N LEU A 24 -10.20 11.53 -18.68
CA LEU A 24 -10.37 12.98 -18.71
C LEU A 24 -10.67 13.50 -20.11
N ALA A 25 -9.99 12.95 -21.14
CA ALA A 25 -10.22 13.32 -22.53
C ALA A 25 -11.66 13.03 -22.95
N THR A 26 -12.17 11.85 -22.59
CA THR A 26 -13.57 11.46 -22.82
C THR A 26 -14.54 12.34 -22.02
N ARG A 27 -14.29 12.54 -20.73
CA ARG A 27 -15.18 13.31 -19.84
C ARG A 27 -15.32 14.78 -20.23
N PHE A 28 -14.21 15.39 -20.67
CA PHE A 28 -14.19 16.81 -21.07
C PHE A 28 -14.32 17.05 -22.57
N GLU A 29 -14.52 15.99 -23.36
CA GLU A 29 -14.69 16.03 -24.82
C GLU A 29 -13.54 16.78 -25.52
N VAL A 30 -12.29 16.55 -25.08
CA VAL A 30 -11.07 17.15 -25.62
C VAL A 30 -10.04 16.09 -26.01
N SER A 31 -9.04 16.47 -26.79
CA SER A 31 -7.97 15.53 -27.15
C SER A 31 -7.13 15.11 -25.95
N PRO A 32 -6.58 13.88 -25.94
CA PRO A 32 -5.61 13.45 -24.93
C PRO A 32 -4.42 14.38 -24.80
N GLN A 33 -4.02 15.04 -25.89
CA GLN A 33 -2.94 16.02 -25.91
C GLN A 33 -3.30 17.28 -25.09
N THR A 34 -4.55 17.73 -25.18
CA THR A 34 -5.05 18.84 -24.36
C THR A 34 -5.00 18.52 -22.88
N ILE A 35 -5.47 17.32 -22.50
CA ILE A 35 -5.40 16.85 -21.10
C ILE A 35 -3.95 16.73 -20.63
N ARG A 36 -3.02 16.19 -21.45
CA ARG A 36 -1.60 16.12 -21.07
C ARG A 36 -1.02 17.50 -20.79
N LYS A 37 -1.42 18.53 -21.55
CA LYS A 37 -1.00 19.91 -21.32
C LYS A 37 -1.56 20.42 -19.99
N ASP A 38 -2.86 20.25 -19.73
CA ASP A 38 -3.48 20.66 -18.46
C ASP A 38 -2.82 19.99 -17.26
N LEU A 39 -2.61 18.66 -17.33
CA LEU A 39 -1.93 17.92 -16.26
C LEU A 39 -0.49 18.38 -16.07
N ASN A 40 0.27 18.71 -17.12
CA ASN A 40 1.62 19.24 -16.99
C ASN A 40 1.61 20.60 -16.26
N GLU A 41 0.72 21.52 -16.64
CA GLU A 41 0.59 22.82 -15.96
C GLU A 41 0.21 22.68 -14.49
N LEU A 42 -0.66 21.70 -14.16
CA LEU A 42 -1.04 21.41 -12.76
C LEU A 42 0.11 20.75 -11.98
N CYS A 43 0.92 19.92 -12.63
CA CYS A 43 2.11 19.31 -12.03
C CYS A 43 3.23 20.36 -11.81
N ASP A 44 3.49 21.24 -12.77
CA ASP A 44 4.47 22.33 -12.65
C ASP A 44 4.13 23.27 -11.49
N ARG A 45 2.83 23.44 -11.22
CA ARG A 45 2.33 24.19 -10.05
C ARG A 45 2.29 23.37 -8.76
N ARG A 46 2.77 22.12 -8.77
CA ARG A 46 2.74 21.18 -7.63
C ARG A 46 1.34 20.93 -7.05
N LEU A 47 0.30 21.06 -7.87
CA LEU A 47 -1.08 20.73 -7.50
C LEU A 47 -1.40 19.27 -7.75
N LEU A 48 -0.76 18.67 -8.77
CA LEU A 48 -0.78 17.24 -9.06
C LEU A 48 0.66 16.73 -9.18
N ALA A 49 0.85 15.43 -9.00
CA ALA A 49 2.07 14.70 -9.31
C ALA A 49 1.83 13.78 -10.50
N ARG A 50 2.80 13.72 -11.43
CA ARG A 50 2.72 12.90 -12.65
C ARG A 50 2.84 11.44 -12.29
N VAL A 51 1.98 10.60 -12.89
CA VAL A 51 2.08 9.13 -12.85
C VAL A 51 1.88 8.57 -14.25
N HIS A 52 2.20 7.29 -14.44
CA HIS A 52 2.03 6.66 -15.75
C HIS A 52 0.56 6.75 -16.22
N GLY A 53 0.36 7.35 -17.40
CA GLY A 53 -0.98 7.52 -17.99
C GLY A 53 -1.89 8.58 -17.36
N GLY A 54 -1.41 9.35 -16.34
CA GLY A 54 -2.27 10.29 -15.64
C GLY A 54 -1.57 11.19 -14.62
N ALA A 55 -2.29 11.55 -13.56
CA ALA A 55 -1.79 12.30 -12.44
C ALA A 55 -2.53 11.95 -11.13
N VAL A 56 -1.88 12.19 -9.99
CA VAL A 56 -2.43 12.07 -8.63
C VAL A 56 -2.34 13.40 -7.91
N LEU A 57 -3.10 13.59 -6.84
CA LEU A 57 -3.02 14.80 -6.05
C LEU A 57 -1.61 14.95 -5.43
N ALA A 58 -0.95 16.07 -5.68
CA ALA A 58 0.34 16.38 -5.07
C ALA A 58 0.11 16.91 -3.64
N SER A 59 -0.01 16.03 -2.67
CA SER A 59 -0.08 16.41 -1.27
C SER A 59 0.96 15.64 -0.47
N THR A 60 1.84 16.39 0.19
CA THR A 60 2.82 15.81 1.13
C THR A 60 2.27 15.59 2.52
N VAL A 61 1.04 16.07 2.81
CA VAL A 61 0.43 16.03 4.16
C VAL A 61 -0.92 15.30 4.21
N LYS A 62 -1.52 14.95 3.07
CA LYS A 62 -2.78 14.21 3.01
C LYS A 62 -2.67 13.03 2.06
N ASN A 63 -3.06 11.85 2.54
CA ASN A 63 -3.15 10.65 1.71
C ASN A 63 -4.34 10.73 0.74
N VAL A 64 -4.25 9.96 -0.33
CA VAL A 64 -5.39 9.66 -1.23
C VAL A 64 -6.48 8.97 -0.42
N GLY A 65 -7.75 9.29 -0.69
CA GLY A 65 -8.89 8.70 0.00
C GLY A 65 -8.89 7.17 -0.05
N TYR A 66 -9.44 6.54 0.98
CA TYR A 66 -9.39 5.09 1.14
C TYR A 66 -10.03 4.33 -0.04
N GLU A 67 -11.24 4.71 -0.46
CA GLU A 67 -11.93 4.05 -1.58
C GLU A 67 -11.14 4.16 -2.90
N ALA A 68 -10.56 5.33 -3.17
CA ALA A 68 -9.69 5.49 -4.32
C ALA A 68 -8.43 4.62 -4.22
N ARG A 69 -7.82 4.50 -3.03
CA ARG A 69 -6.67 3.62 -2.81
C ARG A 69 -7.01 2.15 -3.03
N ARG A 70 -8.23 1.69 -2.75
CA ARG A 70 -8.67 0.32 -3.03
C ARG A 70 -8.68 0.02 -4.52
N GLN A 71 -9.05 0.99 -5.35
CA GLN A 71 -9.16 0.84 -6.81
C GLN A 71 -7.82 1.01 -7.54
N ILE A 72 -6.93 1.88 -7.00
CA ILE A 72 -5.59 2.08 -7.58
C ILE A 72 -4.79 0.79 -7.46
N ALA A 73 -4.25 0.30 -8.58
CA ALA A 73 -3.43 -0.91 -8.66
C ALA A 73 -4.11 -2.14 -8.01
N ALA A 74 -5.42 -2.33 -8.25
CA ALA A 74 -6.19 -3.39 -7.58
C ALA A 74 -5.76 -4.80 -8.01
N ALA A 75 -5.37 -4.99 -9.27
CA ALA A 75 -4.88 -6.27 -9.79
C ALA A 75 -3.48 -6.58 -9.23
N GLU A 76 -2.60 -5.58 -9.19
CA GLU A 76 -1.25 -5.67 -8.63
C GLU A 76 -1.31 -6.01 -7.13
N LYS A 77 -2.16 -5.33 -6.36
CA LYS A 77 -2.36 -5.63 -4.93
C LYS A 77 -2.88 -7.04 -4.69
N ARG A 78 -3.74 -7.56 -5.57
CA ARG A 78 -4.20 -8.95 -5.49
C ARG A 78 -3.04 -9.91 -5.68
N ALA A 79 -2.23 -9.73 -6.72
CA ALA A 79 -1.06 -10.56 -6.99
C ALA A 79 -0.04 -10.48 -5.84
N ILE A 80 0.22 -9.28 -5.30
CA ILE A 80 1.06 -9.08 -4.10
C ILE A 80 0.46 -9.84 -2.90
N GLY A 81 -0.86 -9.73 -2.71
CA GLY A 81 -1.58 -10.40 -1.63
C GLY A 81 -1.43 -11.93 -1.69
N GLU A 82 -1.61 -12.52 -2.86
CA GLU A 82 -1.46 -13.95 -3.11
C GLU A 82 -0.02 -14.41 -2.88
N ALA A 83 0.97 -13.66 -3.38
CA ALA A 83 2.38 -13.98 -3.19
C ALA A 83 2.81 -13.88 -1.71
N ALA A 84 2.35 -12.84 -1.00
CA ALA A 84 2.64 -12.68 0.43
C ALA A 84 1.94 -13.76 1.28
N ALA A 85 0.69 -14.12 0.97
CA ALA A 85 -0.04 -15.18 1.67
C ALA A 85 0.63 -16.55 1.50
N ALA A 86 1.23 -16.84 0.35
CA ALA A 86 1.95 -18.09 0.10
C ALA A 86 3.19 -18.27 1.00
N LEU A 87 3.70 -17.22 1.61
CA LEU A 87 4.83 -17.27 2.56
C LEU A 87 4.41 -17.64 3.98
N ILE A 88 3.11 -17.64 4.28
CA ILE A 88 2.56 -17.86 5.61
C ILE A 88 2.02 -19.28 5.70
N PRO A 89 2.53 -20.11 6.61
CA PRO A 89 2.00 -21.46 6.80
C PRO A 89 0.66 -21.42 7.57
N ASN A 90 -0.07 -22.50 7.57
CA ASN A 90 -1.12 -22.74 8.53
C ASN A 90 -0.55 -22.77 9.96
N ASP A 91 -1.41 -22.63 10.98
CA ASP A 91 -1.05 -22.67 12.38
C ASP A 91 0.01 -21.60 12.77
N ALA A 92 -0.14 -20.38 12.24
CA ALA A 92 0.78 -19.27 12.47
C ALA A 92 0.08 -18.08 13.14
N SER A 93 0.86 -17.29 13.89
CA SER A 93 0.43 -16.00 14.47
C SER A 93 0.94 -14.84 13.62
N LEU A 94 0.10 -13.84 13.36
CA LEU A 94 0.50 -12.71 12.53
C LEU A 94 -0.15 -11.39 12.89
N PHE A 95 0.59 -10.29 12.69
CA PHE A 95 0.03 -8.95 12.61
C PHE A 95 -0.36 -8.62 11.17
N ILE A 96 -1.51 -7.97 10.99
CA ILE A 96 -1.89 -7.32 9.74
C ILE A 96 -2.15 -5.85 10.01
N ASN A 97 -1.29 -4.96 9.47
CA ASN A 97 -1.39 -3.52 9.65
C ASN A 97 -2.46 -2.91 8.72
N ILE A 98 -2.71 -1.61 8.89
CA ILE A 98 -3.62 -0.82 8.06
C ILE A 98 -3.06 -0.70 6.63
N GLY A 99 -3.94 -0.83 5.63
CA GLY A 99 -3.57 -0.59 4.23
C GLY A 99 -4.40 -1.42 3.24
N THR A 100 -4.62 -0.88 2.05
CA THR A 100 -5.38 -1.59 1.02
C THR A 100 -4.60 -2.76 0.40
N THR A 101 -3.27 -2.75 0.46
CA THR A 101 -2.42 -3.89 0.04
C THR A 101 -2.39 -4.96 1.14
N THR A 102 -2.33 -4.57 2.41
CA THR A 102 -2.41 -5.51 3.55
C THR A 102 -3.79 -6.17 3.63
N GLU A 103 -4.87 -5.46 3.26
CA GLU A 103 -6.22 -6.03 3.11
C GLU A 103 -6.28 -7.07 1.97
N ALA A 104 -5.53 -6.88 0.88
CA ALA A 104 -5.43 -7.89 -0.18
C ALA A 104 -4.72 -9.16 0.31
N VAL A 105 -3.70 -9.04 1.18
CA VAL A 105 -3.09 -10.21 1.85
C VAL A 105 -4.11 -10.91 2.74
N ALA A 106 -4.86 -10.15 3.57
CA ALA A 106 -5.91 -10.72 4.40
C ALA A 106 -6.95 -11.50 3.58
N GLN A 107 -7.34 -10.97 2.41
CA GLN A 107 -8.24 -11.67 1.48
C GLN A 107 -7.65 -12.98 0.96
N ALA A 108 -6.36 -13.02 0.66
CA ALA A 108 -5.68 -14.22 0.17
C ALA A 108 -5.49 -15.29 1.27
N LEU A 109 -5.40 -14.87 2.54
CA LEU A 109 -5.25 -15.75 3.69
C LEU A 109 -6.54 -16.47 4.12
N LEU A 110 -7.71 -16.16 3.54
CA LEU A 110 -8.99 -16.74 3.97
C LEU A 110 -9.11 -18.26 3.77
N GLN A 111 -8.22 -18.86 2.99
CA GLN A 111 -8.15 -20.30 2.79
C GLN A 111 -7.18 -21.02 3.75
N HIS A 112 -6.48 -20.27 4.59
CA HIS A 112 -5.60 -20.83 5.63
C HIS A 112 -6.41 -21.29 6.84
N SER A 113 -5.79 -22.12 7.66
CA SER A 113 -6.38 -22.64 8.91
C SER A 113 -5.41 -22.50 10.09
N GLY A 114 -5.96 -22.39 11.29
CA GLY A 114 -5.16 -22.25 12.51
C GLY A 114 -4.44 -20.91 12.66
N LEU A 115 -4.88 -19.87 11.93
CA LEU A 115 -4.26 -18.56 12.05
C LEU A 115 -4.77 -17.80 13.29
N MET A 116 -3.83 -17.18 14.03
CA MET A 116 -4.12 -16.11 14.98
C MET A 116 -3.75 -14.77 14.33
N VAL A 117 -4.74 -13.96 13.97
CA VAL A 117 -4.55 -12.66 13.34
C VAL A 117 -4.80 -11.53 14.33
N ILE A 118 -3.77 -10.75 14.62
CA ILE A 118 -3.87 -9.54 15.44
C ILE A 118 -3.81 -8.34 14.49
N THR A 119 -4.80 -7.47 14.55
CA THR A 119 -4.89 -6.36 13.61
C THR A 119 -5.35 -5.05 14.26
N ASN A 120 -4.86 -3.94 13.72
CA ASN A 120 -5.36 -2.59 13.99
C ASN A 120 -6.22 -2.05 12.83
N ASN A 121 -6.72 -2.95 11.95
CA ASN A 121 -7.55 -2.63 10.79
C ASN A 121 -8.94 -3.26 10.93
N ILE A 122 -9.97 -2.43 11.09
CA ILE A 122 -11.37 -2.88 11.22
C ILE A 122 -11.82 -3.66 9.97
N ASN A 123 -11.35 -3.28 8.79
CA ASN A 123 -11.74 -3.95 7.55
C ASN A 123 -11.20 -5.38 7.50
N VAL A 124 -9.94 -5.60 7.94
CA VAL A 124 -9.34 -6.93 8.08
C VAL A 124 -10.12 -7.76 9.10
N ALA A 125 -10.42 -7.19 10.28
CA ALA A 125 -11.18 -7.89 11.30
C ALA A 125 -12.59 -8.29 10.79
N ASN A 126 -13.29 -7.38 10.13
CA ASN A 126 -14.61 -7.67 9.55
C ASN A 126 -14.56 -8.75 8.46
N LEU A 127 -13.52 -8.75 7.63
CA LEU A 127 -13.31 -9.72 6.58
C LEU A 127 -13.07 -11.12 7.16
N MET A 128 -12.13 -11.24 8.10
CA MET A 128 -11.61 -12.54 8.54
C MET A 128 -12.48 -13.21 9.63
N ARG A 129 -13.22 -12.46 10.45
CA ARG A 129 -14.05 -12.99 11.54
C ARG A 129 -15.12 -13.99 11.10
N ALA A 130 -15.48 -14.04 9.84
CA ALA A 130 -16.45 -14.98 9.30
C ALA A 130 -15.88 -16.38 9.03
N TYR A 131 -14.55 -16.56 9.14
CA TYR A 131 -13.83 -17.79 8.81
C TYR A 131 -13.40 -18.50 10.08
N SER A 132 -13.97 -19.66 10.38
CA SER A 132 -13.76 -20.39 11.62
C SER A 132 -12.35 -20.93 11.82
N GLY A 133 -11.54 -21.01 10.74
CA GLY A 133 -10.12 -21.38 10.81
C GLY A 133 -9.19 -20.23 11.21
N ILE A 134 -9.73 -19.03 11.47
CA ILE A 134 -8.95 -17.82 11.76
C ILE A 134 -9.47 -17.20 13.06
N ASP A 135 -8.60 -17.12 14.06
CA ASP A 135 -8.87 -16.40 15.30
C ASP A 135 -8.44 -14.93 15.14
N VAL A 136 -9.37 -13.99 15.32
CA VAL A 136 -9.14 -12.57 15.04
C VAL A 136 -9.15 -11.77 16.33
N VAL A 137 -8.04 -11.13 16.63
CA VAL A 137 -7.85 -10.21 17.74
C VAL A 137 -7.68 -8.79 17.20
N ILE A 138 -8.58 -7.88 17.60
CA ILE A 138 -8.52 -6.49 17.18
C ILE A 138 -7.91 -5.61 18.29
N ALA A 139 -6.94 -4.77 17.92
CA ALA A 139 -6.37 -3.78 18.83
C ALA A 139 -7.43 -2.77 19.26
N GLY A 140 -7.42 -2.38 20.54
CA GLY A 140 -8.26 -1.29 21.04
C GLY A 140 -7.63 0.08 20.74
N GLY A 141 -8.45 1.13 20.63
CA GLY A 141 -7.95 2.49 20.47
C GLY A 141 -8.89 3.39 19.66
N GLN A 142 -8.37 4.53 19.22
CA GLN A 142 -9.10 5.49 18.40
C GLN A 142 -9.24 5.00 16.96
N VAL A 143 -10.47 4.90 16.47
CA VAL A 143 -10.74 4.58 15.07
C VAL A 143 -10.61 5.83 14.20
N ARG A 144 -9.79 5.75 13.16
CA ARG A 144 -9.67 6.79 12.14
C ARG A 144 -10.80 6.65 11.12
N HIS A 145 -11.61 7.72 10.96
CA HIS A 145 -12.76 7.73 10.06
C HIS A 145 -12.41 7.47 8.59
N ALA A 146 -11.20 7.85 8.17
CA ALA A 146 -10.81 7.81 6.77
C ALA A 146 -10.72 6.37 6.19
N ASP A 147 -10.36 5.37 7.01
CA ASP A 147 -10.07 4.00 6.54
C ASP A 147 -10.29 2.90 7.59
N GLY A 148 -10.85 3.24 8.75
CA GLY A 148 -11.12 2.26 9.81
C GLY A 148 -9.86 1.78 10.55
N GLY A 149 -8.73 2.46 10.38
CA GLY A 149 -7.51 2.15 11.12
C GLY A 149 -7.61 2.52 12.59
N ILE A 150 -7.14 1.64 13.48
CA ILE A 150 -7.04 1.91 14.90
C ILE A 150 -5.64 2.43 15.20
N ILE A 151 -5.56 3.61 15.80
CA ILE A 151 -4.34 4.40 15.97
C ILE A 151 -4.17 4.88 17.42
N GLY A 152 -2.97 5.35 17.73
CA GLY A 152 -2.64 5.95 19.02
C GLY A 152 -2.00 4.99 20.02
N GLU A 153 -1.66 5.49 21.20
CA GLU A 153 -0.85 4.78 22.20
C GLU A 153 -1.52 3.50 22.71
N ALA A 154 -2.86 3.48 22.86
CA ALA A 154 -3.56 2.27 23.29
C ALA A 154 -3.36 1.10 22.31
N ALA A 155 -3.36 1.37 21.00
CA ALA A 155 -3.06 0.35 20.01
C ALA A 155 -1.59 -0.10 20.08
N VAL A 156 -0.65 0.83 20.27
CA VAL A 156 0.77 0.54 20.45
C VAL A 156 1.00 -0.37 21.66
N ASP A 157 0.42 -0.02 22.82
CA ASP A 157 0.58 -0.79 24.05
C ASP A 157 -0.08 -2.18 23.95
N PHE A 158 -1.19 -2.28 23.21
CA PHE A 158 -1.82 -3.56 22.94
C PHE A 158 -0.91 -4.46 22.09
N ILE A 159 -0.36 -3.95 20.96
CA ILE A 159 0.54 -4.68 20.06
C ILE A 159 1.79 -5.19 20.81
N ARG A 160 2.34 -4.40 21.72
CA ARG A 160 3.54 -4.76 22.51
C ARG A 160 3.36 -5.98 23.41
N GLN A 161 2.13 -6.41 23.69
CA GLN A 161 1.84 -7.58 24.52
C GLN A 161 2.09 -8.90 23.77
N PHE A 162 2.29 -8.85 22.45
CA PHE A 162 2.45 -10.03 21.60
C PHE A 162 3.85 -10.10 20.99
N LYS A 163 4.29 -11.30 20.67
CA LYS A 163 5.42 -11.58 19.78
C LYS A 163 4.96 -12.64 18.77
N VAL A 164 4.65 -12.21 17.56
CA VAL A 164 4.06 -13.07 16.52
C VAL A 164 5.12 -13.61 15.53
N ASP A 165 4.72 -14.61 14.75
CA ASP A 165 5.61 -15.21 13.75
C ASP A 165 5.81 -14.29 12.55
N PHE A 166 4.74 -13.64 12.08
CA PHE A 166 4.78 -12.78 10.89
C PHE A 166 4.14 -11.41 11.15
N ALA A 167 4.64 -10.39 10.45
CA ALA A 167 3.96 -9.10 10.33
C ALA A 167 3.78 -8.76 8.85
N ILE A 168 2.55 -8.40 8.48
CA ILE A 168 2.24 -7.82 7.18
C ILE A 168 2.12 -6.31 7.33
N VAL A 169 3.06 -5.59 6.72
CA VAL A 169 3.18 -4.13 6.84
C VAL A 169 3.13 -3.49 5.46
N GLY A 170 2.33 -2.44 5.33
CA GLY A 170 2.29 -1.58 4.15
C GLY A 170 2.99 -0.25 4.39
N THR A 171 3.09 0.55 3.33
CA THR A 171 3.62 1.92 3.37
C THR A 171 2.84 2.83 2.41
N SER A 172 2.85 4.12 2.68
CA SER A 172 2.23 5.11 1.78
C SER A 172 3.22 5.65 0.74
N ALA A 173 4.52 5.66 1.04
CA ALA A 173 5.58 6.08 0.12
C ALA A 173 6.90 5.34 0.41
N ILE A 174 7.74 5.18 -0.63
CA ILE A 174 9.09 4.62 -0.57
C ILE A 174 10.03 5.60 -1.28
N ASP A 175 11.00 6.14 -0.54
CA ASP A 175 12.00 7.05 -1.08
C ASP A 175 13.14 6.30 -1.81
N GLU A 176 14.02 7.07 -2.46
CA GLU A 176 15.15 6.54 -3.24
C GLU A 176 16.18 5.78 -2.39
N ASP A 177 16.28 6.12 -1.10
CA ASP A 177 17.14 5.46 -0.12
C ASP A 177 16.48 4.24 0.56
N GLY A 178 15.28 3.86 0.11
CA GLY A 178 14.50 2.77 0.70
C GLY A 178 13.80 3.13 2.02
N ALA A 179 13.77 4.41 2.40
CA ALA A 179 13.02 4.84 3.56
C ALA A 179 11.50 4.73 3.31
N LEU A 180 10.77 4.25 4.31
CA LEU A 180 9.33 4.04 4.30
C LEU A 180 8.63 5.18 5.02
N PHE A 181 7.56 5.71 4.42
CA PHE A 181 6.84 6.87 4.96
C PHE A 181 5.33 6.69 4.98
N ASP A 182 4.68 7.42 5.89
CA ASP A 182 3.22 7.56 5.96
C ASP A 182 2.82 9.01 6.33
N TYR A 183 1.49 9.26 6.36
CA TYR A 183 0.92 10.58 6.60
C TYR A 183 0.53 10.84 8.05
N ASP A 184 0.25 9.81 8.86
CA ASP A 184 -0.22 9.94 10.24
C ASP A 184 0.83 9.37 11.22
N PHE A 185 1.44 10.24 12.04
CA PHE A 185 2.44 9.81 13.03
C PHE A 185 1.91 8.81 14.05
N ARG A 186 0.59 8.82 14.32
CA ARG A 186 -0.06 7.88 15.26
C ARG A 186 -0.15 6.48 14.66
N GLU A 187 -0.36 6.39 13.34
CA GLU A 187 -0.31 5.14 12.58
C GLU A 187 1.13 4.62 12.51
N VAL A 188 2.08 5.52 12.21
CA VAL A 188 3.50 5.16 12.14
C VAL A 188 3.99 4.52 13.43
N LYS A 189 3.59 5.02 14.62
CA LYS A 189 3.94 4.40 15.90
C LYS A 189 3.40 2.98 16.03
N VAL A 190 2.18 2.71 15.56
CA VAL A 190 1.60 1.35 15.56
C VAL A 190 2.37 0.45 14.59
N ALA A 191 2.66 0.92 13.37
CA ALA A 191 3.45 0.17 12.39
C ALA A 191 4.85 -0.19 12.93
N GLN A 192 5.52 0.75 13.59
CA GLN A 192 6.81 0.51 14.25
C GLN A 192 6.72 -0.53 15.37
N ALA A 193 5.64 -0.49 16.17
CA ALA A 193 5.41 -1.50 17.21
C ALA A 193 5.16 -2.89 16.60
N ILE A 194 4.42 -2.98 15.50
CA ILE A 194 4.20 -4.23 14.74
C ILE A 194 5.52 -4.80 14.24
N ILE A 195 6.35 -3.99 13.56
CA ILE A 195 7.66 -4.40 13.05
C ILE A 195 8.55 -4.93 14.18
N ALA A 196 8.62 -4.21 15.31
CA ALA A 196 9.46 -4.59 16.46
C ALA A 196 8.98 -5.88 17.15
N ASN A 197 7.72 -6.27 17.00
CA ASN A 197 7.11 -7.39 17.71
C ASN A 197 6.74 -8.57 16.78
N ALA A 198 7.34 -8.68 15.61
CA ALA A 198 7.28 -9.86 14.75
C ALA A 198 8.65 -10.55 14.68
N ARG A 199 8.65 -11.85 14.35
CA ARG A 199 9.86 -12.63 14.06
C ARG A 199 10.27 -12.48 12.61
N ARG A 200 9.30 -12.36 11.69
CA ARG A 200 9.51 -12.15 10.27
C ARG A 200 8.57 -11.04 9.77
N VAL A 201 9.13 -10.04 9.12
CA VAL A 201 8.41 -8.88 8.59
C VAL A 201 8.27 -8.99 7.07
N ILE A 202 7.05 -8.99 6.58
CA ILE A 202 6.72 -8.97 5.15
C ILE A 202 6.19 -7.58 4.81
N LEU A 203 7.00 -6.80 4.10
CA LEU A 203 6.59 -5.51 3.53
C LEU A 203 5.83 -5.77 2.23
N VAL A 204 4.67 -5.14 2.07
CA VAL A 204 3.85 -5.23 0.86
C VAL A 204 3.54 -3.85 0.31
N ALA A 205 3.92 -3.57 -0.93
CA ALA A 205 3.69 -2.28 -1.57
C ALA A 205 3.66 -2.41 -3.09
N ASP A 206 2.72 -1.74 -3.75
CA ASP A 206 2.69 -1.63 -5.21
C ASP A 206 3.66 -0.53 -5.71
N GLU A 207 4.07 -0.59 -7.01
CA GLU A 207 5.06 0.32 -7.58
C GLU A 207 4.69 1.79 -7.46
N THR A 208 3.39 2.13 -7.34
CA THR A 208 2.96 3.53 -7.20
C THR A 208 3.47 4.20 -5.92
N LYS A 209 3.97 3.41 -4.94
CA LYS A 209 4.53 3.94 -3.70
C LYS A 209 5.90 4.61 -3.90
N PHE A 210 6.60 4.28 -4.96
CA PHE A 210 7.86 4.92 -5.33
C PHE A 210 7.69 6.31 -5.98
N GLU A 211 6.46 6.66 -6.36
CA GLU A 211 6.11 7.96 -6.96
C GLU A 211 5.48 8.93 -5.95
N ARG A 212 5.33 8.50 -4.69
CA ARG A 212 4.68 9.27 -3.64
C ARG A 212 5.66 9.78 -2.61
N THR A 213 5.24 10.84 -1.93
CA THR A 213 5.93 11.39 -0.76
C THR A 213 4.98 11.46 0.42
N ALA A 214 5.49 11.23 1.63
CA ALA A 214 4.74 11.39 2.87
C ALA A 214 5.70 11.88 3.97
N PRO A 215 5.20 12.60 5.02
CA PRO A 215 6.08 13.35 5.91
C PRO A 215 6.62 12.55 7.09
N VAL A 216 6.03 11.40 7.44
CA VAL A 216 6.34 10.68 8.68
C VAL A 216 7.05 9.37 8.38
N ARG A 217 8.28 9.24 8.84
CA ARG A 217 9.12 8.06 8.60
C ARG A 217 8.67 6.88 9.47
N ILE A 218 8.35 5.74 8.82
CA ILE A 218 8.09 4.45 9.47
C ILE A 218 9.41 3.79 9.82
N GLY A 219 10.30 3.66 8.84
CA GLY A 219 11.55 2.93 8.92
C GLY A 219 12.23 2.82 7.55
N SER A 220 12.75 1.65 7.23
CA SER A 220 13.42 1.34 5.96
C SER A 220 12.99 -0.03 5.45
N VAL A 221 13.04 -0.23 4.14
CA VAL A 221 12.92 -1.55 3.48
C VAL A 221 13.88 -2.58 4.11
N ALA A 222 15.07 -2.14 4.52
CA ALA A 222 16.08 -2.99 5.18
C ALA A 222 15.62 -3.60 6.54
N GLN A 223 14.47 -3.18 7.08
CA GLN A 223 13.90 -3.77 8.30
C GLN A 223 12.91 -4.90 8.02
N ALA A 224 12.61 -5.17 6.74
CA ALA A 224 11.81 -6.31 6.34
C ALA A 224 12.70 -7.53 6.08
N ASP A 225 12.16 -8.73 6.29
CA ASP A 225 12.78 -9.99 5.85
C ASP A 225 12.40 -10.30 4.41
N VAL A 226 11.19 -9.88 4.00
CA VAL A 226 10.68 -10.04 2.63
C VAL A 226 10.01 -8.74 2.19
N PHE A 227 10.28 -8.33 0.95
CA PHE A 227 9.56 -7.26 0.29
C PHE A 227 8.83 -7.80 -0.93
N VAL A 228 7.49 -7.81 -0.89
CA VAL A 228 6.63 -8.25 -2.00
C VAL A 228 6.06 -7.02 -2.70
N THR A 229 6.30 -6.91 -3.99
CA THR A 229 5.83 -5.82 -4.84
C THR A 229 5.41 -6.36 -6.22
N ASP A 230 4.61 -5.62 -6.97
CA ASP A 230 4.39 -5.93 -8.38
C ASP A 230 5.64 -5.64 -9.21
N ARG A 231 6.32 -4.51 -8.93
CA ARG A 231 7.56 -4.10 -9.56
C ARG A 231 8.36 -3.18 -8.64
N CYS A 232 9.67 -3.36 -8.57
CA CYS A 232 10.59 -2.44 -7.92
C CYS A 232 11.32 -1.60 -8.98
N PRO A 233 10.92 -0.34 -9.25
CA PRO A 233 11.51 0.47 -10.33
C PRO A 233 12.84 1.12 -9.95
N ARG A 234 13.26 1.06 -8.67
CA ARG A 234 14.45 1.73 -8.14
C ARG A 234 15.60 0.76 -7.92
N GLU A 235 16.67 0.92 -8.69
CA GLU A 235 17.88 0.10 -8.54
C GLU A 235 18.56 0.28 -7.18
N SER A 236 18.49 1.49 -6.61
CA SER A 236 18.98 1.75 -5.25
C SER A 236 18.29 0.89 -4.19
N VAL A 237 16.95 0.71 -4.31
CA VAL A 237 16.18 -0.12 -3.38
C VAL A 237 16.46 -1.60 -3.58
N ARG A 238 16.65 -2.07 -4.84
CA ARG A 238 17.08 -3.44 -5.13
C ARG A 238 18.42 -3.77 -4.49
N ARG A 239 19.37 -2.84 -4.62
CA ARG A 239 20.69 -2.99 -3.99
C ARG A 239 20.59 -3.01 -2.48
N LEU A 240 19.79 -2.12 -1.88
CA LEU A 240 19.54 -2.12 -0.44
C LEU A 240 18.95 -3.46 0.04
N CYS A 241 17.99 -4.03 -0.69
CA CYS A 241 17.43 -5.35 -0.38
C CYS A 241 18.53 -6.41 -0.38
N ALA A 242 19.40 -6.44 -1.40
CA ALA A 242 20.49 -7.39 -1.49
C ALA A 242 21.53 -7.22 -0.35
N GLU A 243 21.88 -5.98 -0.02
CA GLU A 243 22.86 -5.65 1.04
C GLU A 243 22.32 -5.98 2.44
N ALA A 244 21.01 -5.83 2.65
CA ALA A 244 20.33 -6.10 3.92
C ALA A 244 19.73 -7.51 4.02
N GLU A 245 20.00 -8.39 3.04
CA GLU A 245 19.47 -9.76 2.97
C GLU A 245 17.93 -9.81 2.95
N VAL A 246 17.27 -8.79 2.40
CA VAL A 246 15.82 -8.75 2.20
C VAL A 246 15.45 -9.52 0.94
N GLU A 247 14.63 -10.55 1.06
CA GLU A 247 14.09 -11.29 -0.08
C GLU A 247 13.12 -10.40 -0.88
N LEU A 248 13.50 -9.98 -2.10
CA LEU A 248 12.65 -9.19 -2.99
C LEU A 248 11.85 -10.10 -3.92
N ILE A 249 10.53 -10.08 -3.80
CA ILE A 249 9.60 -10.84 -4.66
C ILE A 249 8.82 -9.87 -5.54
N GLU A 250 8.96 -10.02 -6.86
CA GLU A 250 8.24 -9.23 -7.86
C GLU A 250 7.18 -10.07 -8.59
N THR A 251 5.90 -9.70 -8.44
CA THR A 251 4.79 -10.49 -9.01
C THR A 251 4.60 -10.24 -10.51
N ALA A 252 5.00 -9.10 -11.06
CA ALA A 252 4.89 -8.80 -12.49
C ALA A 252 5.80 -9.69 -13.37
N SER A 253 6.88 -10.24 -12.81
CA SER A 253 7.78 -11.15 -13.52
C SER A 253 7.17 -12.53 -13.80
N ALA A 254 6.10 -12.93 -13.11
CA ALA A 254 5.46 -14.24 -13.29
C ALA A 254 4.57 -14.35 -14.55
N HIS A 255 4.24 -13.23 -15.21
CA HIS A 255 3.36 -13.21 -16.39
C HIS A 255 4.11 -13.16 -17.73
N GLY A 256 5.44 -13.12 -17.73
CA GLY A 256 6.28 -13.00 -18.94
C GLY A 256 6.83 -14.32 -19.51
N GLY A 257 6.51 -15.49 -18.95
CA GLY A 257 7.18 -16.77 -19.23
C GLY A 257 6.37 -17.82 -19.97
N HIS A 258 5.37 -17.50 -20.80
CA HIS A 258 4.72 -18.51 -21.66
C HIS A 258 4.33 -17.93 -23.03
N ALA A 259 5.33 -17.55 -23.84
CA ALA A 259 5.14 -17.41 -25.28
C ALA A 259 6.46 -17.78 -25.98
N GLY A 260 6.60 -19.04 -26.39
CA GLY A 260 7.67 -19.41 -27.33
C GLY A 260 8.23 -20.80 -27.15
N ALA A 261 7.43 -21.83 -27.38
CA ALA A 261 7.92 -23.11 -27.89
C ALA A 261 6.79 -23.78 -28.65
N ALA A 262 6.64 -23.39 -29.91
CA ALA A 262 5.97 -24.18 -30.93
C ALA A 262 6.93 -24.25 -32.11
N VAL A 263 7.52 -25.38 -32.33
CA VAL A 263 7.61 -26.11 -33.62
C VAL A 263 8.02 -27.51 -33.30
#